data_7a2e95338e1cf327e3c9a252598ac16a
#
_entry.id   7a2e95338e1cf327e3c9a252598ac16a
#
_cell.length_a   1.000
_cell.length_b   1.000
_cell.length_c   1.000
_cell.angle_alpha   90.00
_cell.angle_beta   90.00
_cell.angle_gamma   90.00
#
_symmetry.space_group_name_H-M   'P 1'
#
loop_
_entity.id
_entity.type
_entity.pdbx_description
1 polymer ?
#
loop_
_entity_poly.entity_id
_entity_poly.type
_entity_poly.pdbx_seq_one_letter_code
_entity_poly.pdbx_strand_id
1 'polypeptide(L)'
;MSKATLVIMAAGIGSRFGGGIKQLAPIGPNGEIIMDYSIYDALEAGFDKVVFVIRKDLEKDFKEIIGNRIEKEVEVAYAFQELDDIPEKFSGKFTGRTKPWGTGQAILCCKDVVDAPFLVINADDYYGKEAFKEAYAYLTNLPSTDIMQICMVSFVLKNTLSDNGGVTRGVCKVDGHGMLADIEETHNIEKEDGKAVIHKEDGDVFLDIDSP
;
A
#
# COMPACT_ATOMS: atom_id res chain seq x y z
N MET A 1 24.63 -8.27 -2.04
CA MET A 1 23.28 -8.19 -2.65
C MET A 1 22.65 -6.92 -2.13
N SER A 2 21.98 -6.18 -2.99
CA SER A 2 21.25 -5.00 -2.57
C SER A 2 20.07 -5.45 -1.71
N LYS A 3 19.94 -4.88 -0.52
CA LYS A 3 18.81 -5.11 0.37
C LYS A 3 17.63 -4.25 -0.05
N ALA A 4 16.43 -4.79 0.01
CA ALA A 4 15.20 -4.06 -0.19
C ALA A 4 14.15 -4.44 0.86
N THR A 5 13.46 -3.44 1.41
CA THR A 5 12.50 -3.61 2.51
C THR A 5 11.07 -3.54 1.98
N LEU A 6 10.21 -4.45 2.41
CA LEU A 6 8.75 -4.35 2.25
C LEU A 6 8.15 -3.64 3.46
N VAL A 7 7.49 -2.52 3.24
CA VAL A 7 6.74 -1.78 4.28
C VAL A 7 5.25 -2.03 4.08
N ILE A 8 4.58 -2.55 5.09
CA ILE A 8 3.14 -2.89 5.07
C ILE A 8 2.39 -1.95 5.99
N MET A 9 1.51 -1.13 5.45
CA MET A 9 0.69 -0.19 6.21
C MET A 9 -0.54 -0.92 6.77
N ALA A 10 -0.51 -1.22 8.07
CA ALA A 10 -1.56 -1.94 8.78
C ALA A 10 -2.17 -1.16 9.96
N ALA A 11 -1.83 0.12 10.14
CA ALA A 11 -2.36 0.96 11.24
C ALA A 11 -3.81 1.43 11.01
N GLY A 12 -4.29 1.45 9.76
CA GLY A 12 -5.65 1.83 9.37
C GLY A 12 -6.72 0.78 9.70
N ILE A 13 -6.51 -0.03 10.69
CA ILE A 13 -7.32 -1.17 11.06
C ILE A 13 -8.76 -0.76 11.33
N GLY A 14 -9.63 -1.13 10.39
CA GLY A 14 -11.07 -0.96 10.51
C GLY A 14 -11.62 -1.71 11.73
N SER A 15 -12.03 -0.97 12.74
CA SER A 15 -12.51 -1.45 14.04
C SER A 15 -13.86 -2.19 13.99
N ARG A 16 -14.37 -2.58 12.81
CA ARG A 16 -15.77 -3.02 12.67
C ARG A 16 -15.97 -4.16 11.68
N PHE A 17 -15.50 -5.35 12.04
CA PHE A 17 -16.05 -6.56 11.45
C PHE A 17 -16.18 -7.60 12.55
N GLY A 18 -17.38 -7.74 13.14
CA GLY A 18 -17.71 -8.82 14.09
C GLY A 18 -16.76 -9.00 15.28
N GLY A 19 -16.05 -7.94 15.74
CA GLY A 19 -15.11 -8.00 16.87
C GLY A 19 -13.67 -8.34 16.51
N GLY A 20 -13.30 -8.46 15.22
CA GLY A 20 -11.95 -8.74 14.74
C GLY A 20 -11.34 -7.61 13.88
N ILE A 21 -10.04 -7.71 13.63
CA ILE A 21 -9.30 -6.81 12.76
C ILE A 21 -9.49 -7.29 11.31
N LYS A 22 -10.16 -6.50 10.47
CA LYS A 22 -10.53 -6.89 9.09
C LYS A 22 -9.34 -7.39 8.25
N GLN A 23 -8.17 -6.75 8.36
CA GLN A 23 -6.96 -7.14 7.63
C GLN A 23 -6.36 -8.46 8.10
N LEU A 24 -6.80 -8.97 9.24
CA LEU A 24 -6.36 -10.24 9.80
C LEU A 24 -7.41 -11.35 9.61
N ALA A 25 -8.47 -11.09 8.84
CA ALA A 25 -9.47 -12.09 8.52
C ALA A 25 -8.87 -13.17 7.61
N PRO A 26 -9.02 -14.47 7.95
CA PRO A 26 -8.56 -15.56 7.10
C PRO A 26 -9.29 -15.57 5.75
N ILE A 27 -8.55 -15.74 4.67
CA ILE A 27 -9.08 -15.86 3.31
C ILE A 27 -8.61 -17.15 2.61
N GLY A 28 -7.49 -17.70 3.05
CA GLY A 28 -6.93 -18.94 2.52
C GLY A 28 -7.46 -20.20 3.23
N PRO A 29 -7.28 -21.38 2.61
CA PRO A 29 -7.81 -22.65 3.12
C PRO A 29 -7.17 -23.12 4.43
N ASN A 30 -5.96 -22.66 4.77
CA ASN A 30 -5.26 -23.01 6.01
C ASN A 30 -5.21 -21.83 7.00
N GLY A 31 -6.02 -20.78 6.78
CA GLY A 31 -6.09 -19.61 7.63
C GLY A 31 -5.15 -18.49 7.22
N GLU A 32 -4.61 -18.53 6.00
CA GLU A 32 -3.80 -17.44 5.44
C GLU A 32 -4.64 -16.16 5.31
N ILE A 33 -4.04 -15.03 5.60
CA ILE A 33 -4.60 -13.69 5.42
C ILE A 33 -4.01 -13.05 4.16
N ILE A 34 -4.57 -11.92 3.71
CA ILE A 34 -4.11 -11.26 2.47
C ILE A 34 -2.62 -10.89 2.51
N MET A 35 -2.13 -10.45 3.67
CA MET A 35 -0.71 -10.11 3.85
C MET A 35 0.24 -11.30 3.66
N ASP A 36 -0.20 -12.53 3.95
CA ASP A 36 0.65 -13.71 3.77
C ASP A 36 1.03 -13.89 2.30
N TYR A 37 0.07 -13.72 1.40
CA TYR A 37 0.32 -13.80 -0.04
C TYR A 37 1.24 -12.68 -0.52
N SER A 38 1.02 -11.45 -0.05
CA SER A 38 1.87 -10.30 -0.39
C SER A 38 3.31 -10.49 0.12
N ILE A 39 3.47 -10.98 1.35
CA ILE A 39 4.79 -11.25 1.93
C ILE A 39 5.49 -12.38 1.18
N TYR A 40 4.78 -13.48 0.91
CA TYR A 40 5.32 -14.60 0.15
C TYR A 40 5.84 -14.13 -1.22
N ASP A 41 5.05 -13.39 -1.98
CA ASP A 41 5.45 -12.89 -3.30
C ASP A 41 6.61 -11.90 -3.23
N ALA A 42 6.68 -11.08 -2.19
CA ALA A 42 7.80 -10.17 -1.96
C ALA A 42 9.10 -10.92 -1.65
N LEU A 43 9.05 -11.95 -0.80
CA LEU A 43 10.22 -12.78 -0.49
C LEU A 43 10.71 -13.54 -1.74
N GLU A 44 9.80 -14.08 -2.55
CA GLU A 44 10.12 -14.71 -3.83
C GLU A 44 10.75 -13.71 -4.82
N ALA A 45 10.38 -12.43 -4.77
CA ALA A 45 10.98 -11.37 -5.58
C ALA A 45 12.39 -10.97 -5.09
N GLY A 46 12.72 -11.25 -3.82
CA GLY A 46 14.04 -10.98 -3.24
C GLY A 46 14.07 -9.96 -2.10
N PHE A 47 12.92 -9.43 -1.64
CA PHE A 47 12.86 -8.59 -0.43
C PHE A 47 13.36 -9.40 0.76
N ASP A 48 14.17 -8.79 1.62
CA ASP A 48 14.87 -9.48 2.72
C ASP A 48 14.54 -8.90 4.10
N LYS A 49 13.61 -7.93 4.17
CA LYS A 49 13.11 -7.34 5.41
C LYS A 49 11.65 -6.93 5.24
N VAL A 50 10.85 -7.14 6.27
CA VAL A 50 9.45 -6.67 6.36
C VAL A 50 9.31 -5.68 7.52
N VAL A 51 8.71 -4.53 7.26
CA VAL A 51 8.36 -3.54 8.29
C VAL A 51 6.85 -3.40 8.34
N PHE A 52 6.26 -3.71 9.49
CA PHE A 52 4.84 -3.49 9.72
C PHE A 52 4.60 -2.14 10.38
N VAL A 53 3.79 -1.29 9.74
CA VAL A 53 3.29 -0.04 10.34
C VAL A 53 1.96 -0.34 11.00
N ILE A 54 1.95 -0.34 12.32
CA ILE A 54 0.79 -0.69 13.14
C ILE A 54 0.54 0.39 14.20
N ARG A 55 -0.57 0.28 14.93
CA ARG A 55 -0.79 1.04 16.16
C ARG A 55 -0.15 0.30 17.34
N LYS A 56 0.36 1.05 18.30
CA LYS A 56 1.03 0.47 19.47
C LYS A 56 0.11 -0.43 20.32
N ASP A 57 -1.14 -0.03 20.46
CA ASP A 57 -2.15 -0.79 21.22
C ASP A 57 -2.49 -2.17 20.61
N LEU A 58 -2.17 -2.37 19.32
CA LEU A 58 -2.44 -3.61 18.59
C LEU A 58 -1.21 -4.51 18.45
N GLU A 59 -0.05 -4.09 18.94
CA GLU A 59 1.22 -4.82 18.75
C GLU A 59 1.13 -6.28 19.19
N LYS A 60 0.57 -6.53 20.37
CA LYS A 60 0.48 -7.88 20.91
C LYS A 60 -0.37 -8.79 20.03
N ASP A 61 -1.58 -8.38 19.74
CA ASP A 61 -2.53 -9.17 18.94
C ASP A 61 -2.01 -9.38 17.52
N PHE A 62 -1.39 -8.34 16.93
CA PHE A 62 -0.80 -8.43 15.60
C PHE A 62 0.36 -9.43 15.55
N LYS A 63 1.25 -9.42 16.55
CA LYS A 63 2.33 -10.40 16.66
C LYS A 63 1.83 -11.83 16.83
N GLU A 64 0.81 -12.04 17.65
CA GLU A 64 0.23 -13.36 17.86
C GLU A 64 -0.40 -13.93 16.57
N ILE A 65 -1.04 -13.10 15.76
CA ILE A 65 -1.76 -13.55 14.55
C ILE A 65 -0.80 -13.74 13.36
N ILE A 66 0.10 -12.79 13.11
CA ILE A 66 0.97 -12.83 11.95
C ILE A 66 2.46 -12.62 12.28
N GLY A 67 2.81 -11.65 13.13
CA GLY A 67 4.19 -11.22 13.33
C GLY A 67 5.13 -12.35 13.70
N ASN A 68 4.79 -13.13 14.76
CA ASN A 68 5.61 -14.25 15.25
C ASN A 68 5.84 -15.35 14.20
N ARG A 69 4.97 -15.45 13.20
CA ARG A 69 5.08 -16.42 12.11
C ARG A 69 6.07 -15.90 11.06
N ILE A 70 5.93 -14.64 10.66
CA ILE A 70 6.78 -14.01 9.64
C ILE A 70 8.21 -13.80 10.17
N GLU A 71 8.39 -13.51 11.45
CA GLU A 71 9.71 -13.39 12.10
C GLU A 71 10.59 -14.65 12.01
N LYS A 72 10.00 -15.82 11.70
CA LYS A 72 10.75 -17.06 11.48
C LYS A 72 11.28 -17.21 10.06
N GLU A 73 10.72 -16.45 9.12
CA GLU A 73 11.02 -16.56 7.70
C GLU A 73 11.92 -15.43 7.20
N VAL A 74 11.80 -14.24 7.83
CA VAL A 74 12.51 -13.02 7.38
C VAL A 74 12.74 -12.06 8.53
N GLU A 75 13.70 -11.12 8.37
CA GLU A 75 13.87 -10.02 9.31
C GLU A 75 12.62 -9.16 9.37
N VAL A 76 12.07 -8.93 10.57
CA VAL A 76 10.88 -8.12 10.80
C VAL A 76 11.19 -6.96 11.75
N ALA A 77 10.66 -5.79 11.43
CA ALA A 77 10.60 -4.64 12.34
C ALA A 77 9.19 -4.06 12.41
N TYR A 78 8.93 -3.28 13.44
CA TYR A 78 7.65 -2.63 13.68
C TYR A 78 7.84 -1.13 13.78
N ALA A 79 7.05 -0.38 13.02
CA ALA A 79 6.89 1.06 13.15
C ALA A 79 5.50 1.37 13.71
N PHE A 80 5.40 2.38 14.56
CA PHE A 80 4.15 2.70 15.23
C PHE A 80 3.59 4.01 14.71
N GLN A 81 2.38 3.96 14.15
CA GLN A 81 1.67 5.14 13.70
C GLN A 81 0.75 5.64 14.81
N GLU A 82 1.22 6.62 15.57
CA GLU A 82 0.47 7.24 16.66
C GLU A 82 0.04 8.67 16.29
N LEU A 83 -1.04 9.15 16.95
CA LEU A 83 -1.61 10.46 16.64
C LEU A 83 -0.76 11.63 17.09
N ASP A 84 0.06 11.44 18.11
CA ASP A 84 0.96 12.42 18.71
C ASP A 84 2.38 12.36 18.13
N ASP A 85 2.71 11.31 17.36
CA ASP A 85 3.99 11.19 16.67
C ASP A 85 3.97 12.02 15.36
N ILE A 86 4.04 13.33 15.54
CA ILE A 86 4.09 14.31 14.46
C ILE A 86 5.25 15.31 14.70
N PRO A 87 5.81 15.91 13.64
CA PRO A 87 6.87 16.89 13.81
C PRO A 87 6.44 18.02 14.74
N GLU A 88 7.36 18.44 15.64
CA GLU A 88 7.11 19.39 16.72
C GLU A 88 6.42 20.69 16.25
N LYS A 89 6.77 21.17 15.04
CA LYS A 89 6.17 22.38 14.44
C LYS A 89 4.64 22.28 14.22
N PHE A 90 4.08 21.07 14.27
CA PHE A 90 2.64 20.81 14.15
C PHE A 90 2.00 20.41 15.48
N SER A 91 2.79 20.17 16.54
CA SER A 91 2.28 19.83 17.86
C SER A 91 1.31 20.89 18.38
N GLY A 92 0.19 20.45 18.93
CA GLY A 92 -0.86 21.33 19.47
C GLY A 92 -1.75 22.04 18.44
N LYS A 93 -1.43 21.98 17.13
CA LYS A 93 -2.26 22.64 16.10
C LYS A 93 -3.56 21.90 15.76
N PHE A 94 -3.64 20.63 16.07
CA PHE A 94 -4.74 19.74 15.68
C PHE A 94 -5.28 18.98 16.89
N THR A 95 -6.02 19.68 17.73
CA THR A 95 -6.68 19.09 18.90
C THR A 95 -7.94 18.33 18.50
N GLY A 96 -8.21 17.20 19.17
CA GLY A 96 -9.43 16.40 18.95
C GLY A 96 -9.41 15.47 17.75
N ARG A 97 -8.26 15.30 17.06
CA ARG A 97 -8.13 14.31 16.01
C ARG A 97 -8.13 12.89 16.58
N THR A 98 -8.98 12.03 16.02
CA THR A 98 -9.10 10.61 16.42
C THR A 98 -8.73 9.63 15.30
N LYS A 99 -8.57 10.13 14.06
CA LYS A 99 -8.20 9.30 12.90
C LYS A 99 -6.71 9.42 12.60
N PRO A 100 -6.05 8.36 12.11
CA PRO A 100 -4.67 8.41 11.65
C PRO A 100 -4.42 9.56 10.66
N TRP A 101 -3.18 10.04 10.60
CA TRP A 101 -2.82 11.17 9.72
C TRP A 101 -2.80 10.84 8.23
N GLY A 102 -2.72 9.55 7.89
CA GLY A 102 -2.67 9.08 6.51
C GLY A 102 -1.34 8.44 6.15
N THR A 103 -1.19 8.08 4.88
CA THR A 103 -0.08 7.25 4.37
C THR A 103 1.29 7.93 4.49
N GLY A 104 1.37 9.22 4.25
CA GLY A 104 2.63 9.97 4.38
C GLY A 104 3.21 9.93 5.79
N GLN A 105 2.37 10.05 6.84
CA GLN A 105 2.84 9.94 8.21
C GLN A 105 3.16 8.48 8.58
N ALA A 106 2.42 7.50 8.05
CA ALA A 106 2.75 6.09 8.22
C ALA A 106 4.17 5.76 7.70
N ILE A 107 4.51 6.28 6.52
CA ILE A 107 5.87 6.13 5.96
C ILE A 107 6.91 6.85 6.83
N LEU A 108 6.61 8.05 7.31
CA LEU A 108 7.51 8.82 8.17
C LEU A 108 7.84 8.08 9.48
N CYS A 109 6.89 7.34 10.05
CA CYS A 109 7.12 6.51 11.25
C CYS A 109 8.17 5.40 11.02
N CYS A 110 8.48 5.06 9.77
CA CYS A 110 9.46 4.03 9.45
C CYS A 110 10.92 4.54 9.45
N LYS A 111 11.16 5.83 9.63
CA LYS A 111 12.48 6.49 9.47
C LYS A 111 13.64 5.87 10.25
N ASP A 112 13.34 5.28 11.42
CA ASP A 112 14.34 4.71 12.30
C ASP A 112 14.51 3.19 12.14
N VAL A 113 13.67 2.56 11.29
CA VAL A 113 13.68 1.09 11.09
C VAL A 113 13.87 0.68 9.63
N VAL A 114 13.79 1.62 8.69
CA VAL A 114 14.05 1.41 7.26
C VAL A 114 15.34 2.13 6.88
N ASP A 115 16.32 1.37 6.42
CA ASP A 115 17.68 1.82 6.09
C ASP A 115 18.12 1.42 4.66
N ALA A 116 17.20 0.91 3.86
CA ALA A 116 17.41 0.43 2.50
C ALA A 116 16.29 0.97 1.56
N PRO A 117 16.43 0.84 0.24
CA PRO A 117 15.32 1.05 -0.68
C PRO A 117 14.10 0.21 -0.27
N PHE A 118 12.92 0.75 -0.39
CA PHE A 118 11.72 0.08 0.13
C PHE A 118 10.50 0.24 -0.76
N LEU A 119 9.64 -0.79 -0.73
CA LEU A 119 8.32 -0.81 -1.33
C LEU A 119 7.27 -0.62 -0.23
N VAL A 120 6.26 0.21 -0.47
CA VAL A 120 5.12 0.40 0.45
C VAL A 120 3.86 -0.21 -0.14
N ILE A 121 3.16 -1.01 0.66
CA ILE A 121 1.86 -1.60 0.29
C ILE A 121 0.83 -1.43 1.41
N ASN A 122 -0.45 -1.54 1.08
CA ASN A 122 -1.53 -1.66 2.05
C ASN A 122 -1.65 -3.11 2.54
N ALA A 123 -2.07 -3.28 3.78
CA ALA A 123 -2.24 -4.59 4.40
C ALA A 123 -3.46 -5.38 3.90
N ASP A 124 -4.43 -4.70 3.30
CA ASP A 124 -5.72 -5.23 2.86
C ASP A 124 -5.89 -5.29 1.33
N ASP A 125 -4.82 -5.01 0.59
CA ASP A 125 -4.77 -5.12 -0.86
C ASP A 125 -3.82 -6.25 -1.30
N TYR A 126 -4.16 -6.92 -2.41
CA TYR A 126 -3.28 -7.88 -3.07
C TYR A 126 -2.84 -7.34 -4.43
N TYR A 127 -1.53 -7.21 -4.62
CA TYR A 127 -0.94 -6.54 -5.77
C TYR A 127 -0.49 -7.49 -6.89
N GLY A 128 -0.40 -8.80 -6.59
CA GLY A 128 0.06 -9.80 -7.53
C GLY A 128 1.58 -9.91 -7.62
N LYS A 129 2.04 -11.09 -7.96
CA LYS A 129 3.45 -11.48 -7.96
C LYS A 129 4.35 -10.59 -8.82
N GLU A 130 3.86 -10.20 -10.01
CA GLU A 130 4.66 -9.39 -10.94
C GLU A 130 4.93 -7.99 -10.39
N ALA A 131 3.99 -7.40 -9.63
CA ALA A 131 4.19 -6.09 -9.02
C ALA A 131 5.41 -6.07 -8.07
N PHE A 132 5.60 -7.12 -7.28
CA PHE A 132 6.75 -7.25 -6.38
C PHE A 132 8.07 -7.44 -7.15
N LYS A 133 8.07 -8.21 -8.22
CA LYS A 133 9.25 -8.42 -9.08
C LYS A 133 9.70 -7.11 -9.75
N GLU A 134 8.77 -6.38 -10.35
CA GLU A 134 9.05 -5.11 -11.02
C GLU A 134 9.55 -4.07 -10.01
N ALA A 135 8.88 -3.94 -8.85
CA ALA A 135 9.33 -3.05 -7.80
C ALA A 135 10.73 -3.41 -7.29
N TYR A 136 11.00 -4.69 -7.02
CA TYR A 136 12.31 -5.16 -6.56
C TYR A 136 13.40 -4.90 -7.60
N ALA A 137 13.13 -5.21 -8.87
CA ALA A 137 14.07 -4.97 -9.96
C ALA A 137 14.43 -3.48 -10.08
N TYR A 138 13.44 -2.59 -9.96
CA TYR A 138 13.70 -1.15 -9.96
C TYR A 138 14.53 -0.72 -8.74
N LEU A 139 14.11 -1.09 -7.53
CA LEU A 139 14.74 -0.68 -6.27
C LEU A 139 16.20 -1.14 -6.14
N THR A 140 16.54 -2.30 -6.71
CA THR A 140 17.90 -2.85 -6.65
C THR A 140 18.81 -2.40 -7.78
N ASN A 141 18.28 -1.71 -8.79
CA ASN A 141 19.03 -1.16 -9.92
C ASN A 141 18.98 0.37 -9.99
N LEU A 142 18.74 1.03 -8.86
CA LEU A 142 18.68 2.50 -8.80
C LEU A 142 20.00 3.13 -9.27
N PRO A 143 19.95 4.17 -10.11
CA PRO A 143 21.14 4.91 -10.49
C PRO A 143 21.74 5.64 -9.29
N SER A 144 23.06 5.76 -9.25
CA SER A 144 23.73 6.62 -8.25
C SER A 144 23.48 8.08 -8.63
N THR A 145 22.61 8.76 -7.88
CA THR A 145 22.22 10.14 -8.10
C THR A 145 21.85 10.80 -6.78
N ASP A 146 21.99 12.14 -6.70
CA ASP A 146 21.58 12.92 -5.53
C ASP A 146 20.04 13.20 -5.51
N ILE A 147 19.32 12.75 -6.54
CA ILE A 147 17.87 12.90 -6.63
C ILE A 147 17.20 11.67 -6.08
N MET A 148 16.25 11.87 -5.15
CA MET A 148 15.40 10.78 -4.66
C MET A 148 14.66 10.13 -5.83
N GLN A 149 14.82 8.82 -5.97
CA GLN A 149 14.11 8.03 -6.97
C GLN A 149 12.84 7.45 -6.35
N ILE A 150 11.72 7.64 -7.01
CA ILE A 150 10.42 7.10 -6.62
C ILE A 150 9.83 6.40 -7.84
N CYS A 151 9.30 5.20 -7.65
CA CYS A 151 8.52 4.52 -8.67
C CYS A 151 7.14 4.14 -8.13
N MET A 152 6.24 3.89 -9.03
CA MET A 152 4.92 3.35 -8.74
C MET A 152 4.65 2.22 -9.74
N VAL A 153 4.30 1.04 -9.23
CA VAL A 153 3.82 -0.05 -10.06
C VAL A 153 2.32 0.14 -10.20
N SER A 154 1.91 0.65 -11.36
CA SER A 154 0.50 0.92 -11.65
C SER A 154 -0.20 -0.30 -12.25
N PHE A 155 -1.51 -0.36 -12.09
CA PHE A 155 -2.37 -1.36 -12.71
C PHE A 155 -3.05 -0.78 -13.93
N VAL A 156 -3.25 -1.59 -14.95
CA VAL A 156 -4.10 -1.21 -16.08
C VAL A 156 -5.53 -1.05 -15.59
N LEU A 157 -6.18 0.08 -15.89
CA LEU A 157 -7.46 0.51 -15.34
C LEU A 157 -8.54 -0.59 -15.42
N LYS A 158 -8.65 -1.28 -16.56
CA LYS A 158 -9.63 -2.37 -16.75
C LYS A 158 -9.55 -3.49 -15.72
N ASN A 159 -8.36 -3.74 -15.18
CA ASN A 159 -8.12 -4.79 -14.19
C ASN A 159 -8.50 -4.37 -12.76
N THR A 160 -8.88 -3.10 -12.58
CA THR A 160 -9.23 -2.52 -11.28
C THR A 160 -10.70 -2.13 -11.16
N LEU A 161 -11.47 -2.30 -12.22
CA LEU A 161 -12.91 -2.02 -12.26
C LEU A 161 -13.70 -3.12 -11.57
N SER A 162 -14.92 -2.79 -11.14
CA SER A 162 -15.85 -3.71 -10.50
C SER A 162 -17.09 -3.91 -11.33
N ASP A 163 -17.60 -5.14 -11.38
CA ASP A 163 -18.91 -5.44 -11.98
C ASP A 163 -20.07 -5.15 -11.00
N ASN A 164 -19.75 -4.73 -9.75
CA ASN A 164 -20.73 -4.49 -8.69
C ASN A 164 -20.90 -3.01 -8.31
N GLY A 165 -20.53 -2.10 -9.21
CA GLY A 165 -20.69 -0.65 -9.02
C GLY A 165 -19.41 0.14 -9.20
N GLY A 166 -19.53 1.45 -9.08
CA GLY A 166 -18.44 2.40 -9.31
C GLY A 166 -17.30 2.30 -8.30
N VAL A 167 -16.08 2.50 -8.78
CA VAL A 167 -14.84 2.48 -7.98
C VAL A 167 -14.18 3.86 -7.99
N THR A 168 -13.35 4.13 -6.99
CA THR A 168 -12.47 5.31 -6.95
C THR A 168 -11.04 4.87 -7.25
N ARG A 169 -10.38 5.55 -8.20
CA ARG A 169 -8.99 5.27 -8.59
C ARG A 169 -8.18 6.55 -8.77
N GLY A 170 -6.90 6.50 -8.47
CA GLY A 170 -5.94 7.48 -8.94
C GLY A 170 -5.57 7.16 -10.39
N VAL A 171 -6.19 7.83 -11.34
CA VAL A 171 -5.88 7.64 -12.77
C VAL A 171 -4.58 8.36 -13.10
N CYS A 172 -3.59 7.60 -13.54
CA CYS A 172 -2.25 8.11 -13.82
C CYS A 172 -2.13 8.61 -15.26
N LYS A 173 -1.40 9.72 -15.44
CA LYS A 173 -0.96 10.18 -16.76
C LYS A 173 0.55 9.99 -16.84
N VAL A 174 0.98 9.20 -17.80
CA VAL A 174 2.39 8.84 -17.98
C VAL A 174 2.89 9.48 -19.28
N ASP A 175 4.07 10.06 -19.26
CA ASP A 175 4.70 10.63 -20.44
C ASP A 175 5.35 9.56 -21.34
N GLY A 176 5.89 9.99 -22.50
CA GLY A 176 6.53 9.09 -23.45
C GLY A 176 7.83 8.42 -22.97
N HIS A 177 8.30 8.76 -21.77
CA HIS A 177 9.48 8.18 -21.11
C HIS A 177 9.09 7.27 -19.92
N GLY A 178 7.79 7.04 -19.70
CA GLY A 178 7.31 6.25 -18.58
C GLY A 178 7.31 6.99 -17.23
N MET A 179 7.47 8.33 -17.25
CA MET A 179 7.43 9.14 -16.04
C MET A 179 6.01 9.55 -15.70
N LEU A 180 5.66 9.50 -14.42
CA LEU A 180 4.38 9.99 -13.94
C LEU A 180 4.32 11.51 -14.12
N ALA A 181 3.44 11.97 -15.01
CA ALA A 181 3.23 13.40 -15.28
C ALA A 181 2.12 13.98 -14.40
N ASP A 182 1.09 13.19 -14.09
CA ASP A 182 -0.06 13.63 -13.30
C ASP A 182 -0.78 12.40 -12.71
N ILE A 183 -1.52 12.61 -11.63
CA ILE A 183 -2.44 11.63 -11.04
C ILE A 183 -3.72 12.32 -10.61
N GLU A 184 -4.87 11.84 -11.07
CA GLU A 184 -6.18 12.41 -10.77
C GLU A 184 -7.03 11.42 -9.99
N GLU A 185 -7.39 11.76 -8.74
CA GLU A 185 -8.34 10.95 -7.98
C GLU A 185 -9.72 11.05 -8.63
N THR A 186 -10.14 9.96 -9.24
CA THR A 186 -11.37 9.86 -10.03
C THR A 186 -12.36 8.94 -9.34
N HIS A 187 -13.52 9.49 -9.02
CA HIS A 187 -14.57 8.79 -8.29
C HIS A 187 -15.61 8.22 -9.22
N ASN A 188 -16.26 7.15 -8.74
CA ASN A 188 -17.42 6.52 -9.40
C ASN A 188 -17.16 6.12 -10.85
N ILE A 189 -16.02 5.46 -11.09
CA ILE A 189 -15.69 4.88 -12.38
C ILE A 189 -16.47 3.57 -12.50
N GLU A 190 -17.38 3.47 -13.43
CA GLU A 190 -18.20 2.29 -13.70
C GLU A 190 -17.71 1.54 -14.93
N LYS A 191 -17.96 0.23 -14.95
CA LYS A 191 -17.65 -0.61 -16.11
C LYS A 191 -18.93 -0.87 -16.89
N GLU A 192 -19.05 -0.28 -18.07
CA GLU A 192 -20.18 -0.42 -18.96
C GLU A 192 -19.75 -0.81 -20.38
N ASP A 193 -20.30 -1.89 -20.91
CA ASP A 193 -20.01 -2.37 -22.26
C ASP A 193 -18.51 -2.45 -22.60
N GLY A 194 -17.70 -2.84 -21.61
CA GLY A 194 -16.24 -2.96 -21.77
C GLY A 194 -15.49 -1.62 -21.76
N LYS A 195 -16.14 -0.54 -21.32
CA LYS A 195 -15.57 0.80 -21.18
C LYS A 195 -15.52 1.22 -19.72
N ALA A 196 -14.63 2.14 -19.40
CA ALA A 196 -14.59 2.84 -18.11
C ALA A 196 -15.34 4.18 -18.28
N VAL A 197 -16.43 4.37 -17.52
CA VAL A 197 -17.34 5.51 -17.67
C VAL A 197 -17.49 6.23 -16.35
N ILE A 198 -17.57 7.55 -16.40
CA ILE A 198 -17.95 8.42 -15.29
C ILE A 198 -19.19 9.18 -15.71
N HIS A 199 -20.30 8.97 -15.02
CA HIS A 199 -21.54 9.71 -15.26
C HIS A 199 -21.45 11.09 -14.59
N LYS A 200 -21.57 12.16 -15.37
CA LYS A 200 -21.63 13.55 -14.91
C LYS A 200 -22.93 14.22 -15.35
N GLU A 201 -23.30 15.30 -14.67
CA GLU A 201 -24.54 16.06 -15.01
C GLU A 201 -24.53 16.60 -16.44
N ASP A 202 -23.37 16.91 -16.98
CA ASP A 202 -23.14 17.45 -18.32
C ASP A 202 -22.84 16.39 -19.39
N GLY A 203 -22.89 15.10 -19.02
CA GLY A 203 -22.69 13.96 -19.91
C GLY A 203 -21.61 13.00 -19.44
N ASP A 204 -21.54 11.84 -20.08
CA ASP A 204 -20.62 10.78 -19.74
C ASP A 204 -19.20 11.09 -20.19
N VAL A 205 -18.24 10.80 -19.32
CA VAL A 205 -16.80 10.88 -19.60
C VAL A 205 -16.24 9.47 -19.70
N PHE A 206 -15.60 9.17 -20.82
CA PHE A 206 -14.97 7.87 -21.06
C PHE A 206 -13.47 7.96 -20.77
N LEU A 207 -12.99 7.02 -19.97
CA LEU A 207 -11.55 6.87 -19.70
C LEU A 207 -10.98 5.79 -20.63
N ASP A 208 -9.68 5.94 -20.94
CA ASP A 208 -8.94 4.89 -21.62
C ASP A 208 -8.80 3.69 -20.68
N ILE A 209 -9.44 2.59 -21.00
CA ILE A 209 -9.49 1.37 -20.18
C ILE A 209 -8.12 0.68 -20.08
N ASP A 210 -7.24 0.95 -21.02
CA ASP A 210 -5.87 0.41 -21.07
C ASP A 210 -4.83 1.37 -20.43
N SER A 211 -5.26 2.52 -19.91
CA SER A 211 -4.36 3.45 -19.17
C SER A 211 -3.88 2.82 -17.84
N PRO A 212 -2.69 3.25 -17.35
CA PRO A 212 -2.18 2.88 -16.05
C PRO A 212 -2.90 3.57 -14.91
#